data_6f72288d8294364f3140286cfe7b0f0c
#
_entry.id   6f72288d8294364f3140286cfe7b0f0c
#
_cell.length_a   1.000
_cell.length_b   1.000
_cell.length_c   1.000
_cell.angle_alpha   90.00
_cell.angle_beta   90.00
_cell.angle_gamma   90.00
#
_symmetry.space_group_name_H-M   'P 1'
#
loop_
_entity.id
_entity.type
_entity.pdbx_description
1 polymer ?
#
loop_
_entity_poly.entity_id
_entity_poly.type
_entity_poly.pdbx_seq_one_letter_code
_entity_poly.pdbx_strand_id
1 'polypeptide(L)'
;LFAKILAGMDQIFLLDTFITIIREICINAVKANAKRVYFRTIGISIDDAESYPEGIEMFKKNVIGHFETMEAGLKNSDYRVSFSMKRDQNGLVIQVLNNSIIRPEEMARISMRMEKARHYEDFTEAYEEIYDDTEGAGLGIVLTVLLLKNSGIGVENYRMIRGEKDTRTLLLLGRRVPEQFP
;
A
#
# COMPACT_ATOMS: atom_id res chain seq x y z
N LEU A 1 -16.87 14.44 3.65
CA LEU A 1 -15.70 15.33 3.58
C LEU A 1 -14.95 15.17 2.26
N PHE A 2 -14.49 13.96 1.93
CA PHE A 2 -13.64 13.70 0.74
C PHE A 2 -14.34 14.10 -0.58
N ALA A 3 -15.62 13.71 -0.77
CA ALA A 3 -16.40 14.11 -1.94
C ALA A 3 -16.48 15.64 -2.10
N LYS A 4 -16.61 16.41 -1.00
CA LYS A 4 -16.61 17.87 -1.04
C LYS A 4 -15.25 18.44 -1.48
N ILE A 5 -14.15 17.80 -1.08
CA ILE A 5 -12.80 18.22 -1.49
C ILE A 5 -12.63 18.00 -3.00
N LEU A 6 -13.00 16.82 -3.51
CA LEU A 6 -12.92 16.50 -4.94
C LEU A 6 -13.85 17.38 -5.78
N ALA A 7 -15.08 17.64 -5.31
CA ALA A 7 -15.99 18.57 -5.99
C ALA A 7 -15.40 19.98 -6.09
N GLY A 8 -14.76 20.48 -5.03
CA GLY A 8 -14.07 21.77 -5.05
C GLY A 8 -12.77 21.80 -5.87
N MET A 9 -12.39 20.68 -6.49
CA MET A 9 -11.27 20.53 -7.43
C MET A 9 -11.75 20.15 -8.84
N ASP A 10 -13.06 20.13 -9.07
CA ASP A 10 -13.70 19.65 -10.30
C ASP A 10 -13.36 18.18 -10.65
N GLN A 11 -13.05 17.37 -9.62
CA GLN A 11 -12.60 15.98 -9.76
C GLN A 11 -13.57 14.98 -9.06
N ILE A 12 -14.82 15.35 -8.86
CA ILE A 12 -15.81 14.49 -8.17
C ILE A 12 -16.00 13.13 -8.89
N PHE A 13 -15.82 13.09 -10.20
CA PHE A 13 -15.91 11.88 -11.01
C PHE A 13 -14.86 10.82 -10.66
N LEU A 14 -13.79 11.19 -9.94
CA LEU A 14 -12.75 10.29 -9.48
C LEU A 14 -13.02 9.70 -8.08
N LEU A 15 -14.18 9.99 -7.47
CA LEU A 15 -14.47 9.64 -6.08
C LEU A 15 -14.30 8.13 -5.81
N ASP A 16 -14.92 7.29 -6.63
CA ASP A 16 -14.88 5.83 -6.44
C ASP A 16 -13.49 5.26 -6.69
N THR A 17 -12.79 5.79 -7.69
CA THR A 17 -11.39 5.45 -7.96
C THR A 17 -10.51 5.72 -6.75
N PHE A 18 -10.62 6.91 -6.16
CA PHE A 18 -9.81 7.26 -5.00
C PHE A 18 -10.20 6.50 -3.74
N ILE A 19 -11.48 6.24 -3.52
CA ILE A 19 -11.92 5.38 -2.41
C ILE A 19 -11.27 4.00 -2.53
N THR A 20 -11.25 3.42 -3.73
CA THR A 20 -10.62 2.12 -3.99
C THR A 20 -9.12 2.17 -3.73
N ILE A 21 -8.42 3.17 -4.28
CA ILE A 21 -6.95 3.34 -4.08
C ILE A 21 -6.63 3.53 -2.58
N ILE A 22 -7.33 4.40 -1.88
CA ILE A 22 -7.12 4.66 -0.45
C ILE A 22 -7.34 3.39 0.36
N ARG A 23 -8.40 2.63 0.04
CA ARG A 23 -8.68 1.36 0.69
C ARG A 23 -7.53 0.37 0.51
N GLU A 24 -7.02 0.21 -0.71
CA GLU A 24 -5.88 -0.67 -1.00
C GLU A 24 -4.62 -0.26 -0.24
N ILE A 25 -4.31 1.04 -0.21
CA ILE A 25 -3.16 1.56 0.55
C ILE A 25 -3.31 1.24 2.05
N CYS A 26 -4.49 1.50 2.63
CA CYS A 26 -4.75 1.23 4.04
C CYS A 26 -4.67 -0.27 4.37
N ILE A 27 -5.26 -1.12 3.53
CA ILE A 27 -5.21 -2.58 3.69
C ILE A 27 -3.77 -3.08 3.64
N ASN A 28 -2.96 -2.58 2.71
CA ASN A 28 -1.56 -2.97 2.59
C ASN A 28 -0.74 -2.55 3.83
N ALA A 29 -0.99 -1.36 4.37
CA ALA A 29 -0.36 -0.90 5.59
C ALA A 29 -0.73 -1.76 6.81
N VAL A 30 -2.02 -2.12 6.96
CA VAL A 30 -2.50 -3.00 8.03
C VAL A 30 -1.92 -4.41 7.89
N LYS A 31 -1.90 -4.98 6.67
CA LYS A 31 -1.29 -6.29 6.39
C LYS A 31 0.20 -6.31 6.74
N ALA A 32 0.92 -5.22 6.45
CA ALA A 32 2.33 -5.10 6.81
C ALA A 32 2.55 -5.15 8.34
N ASN A 33 1.68 -4.52 9.12
CA ASN A 33 1.73 -4.59 10.58
C ASN A 33 1.31 -5.96 11.09
N ALA A 34 0.24 -6.55 10.55
CA ALA A 34 -0.22 -7.90 10.91
C ALA A 34 0.88 -8.94 10.70
N LYS A 35 1.62 -8.84 9.59
CA LYS A 35 2.78 -9.69 9.34
C LYS A 35 3.84 -9.56 10.44
N ARG A 36 4.17 -8.36 10.88
CA ARG A 36 5.15 -8.12 11.95
C ARG A 36 4.70 -8.68 13.29
N VAL A 37 3.41 -8.50 13.62
CA VAL A 37 2.82 -9.11 14.83
C VAL A 37 2.93 -10.62 14.76
N TYR A 38 2.55 -11.21 13.63
CA TYR A 38 2.61 -12.65 13.42
C TYR A 38 4.02 -13.22 13.59
N PHE A 39 5.00 -12.63 12.90
CA PHE A 39 6.41 -13.04 13.01
C PHE A 39 6.91 -13.00 14.45
N ARG A 40 6.54 -11.96 15.20
CA ARG A 40 6.85 -11.87 16.63
C ARG A 40 6.19 -12.97 17.44
N THR A 41 4.93 -13.32 17.12
CA THR A 41 4.18 -14.37 17.82
C THR A 41 4.78 -15.76 17.62
N ILE A 42 5.28 -16.05 16.43
CA ILE A 42 5.94 -17.35 16.13
C ILE A 42 7.43 -17.37 16.47
N GLY A 43 7.97 -16.29 17.04
CA GLY A 43 9.37 -16.21 17.45
C GLY A 43 10.39 -16.12 16.30
N ILE A 44 9.94 -15.80 15.08
CA ILE A 44 10.82 -15.60 13.91
C ILE A 44 11.10 -14.12 13.73
N SER A 45 12.37 -13.75 13.52
CA SER A 45 12.72 -12.38 13.18
C SER A 45 12.30 -12.08 11.73
N ILE A 46 11.55 -11.01 11.53
CA ILE A 46 11.17 -10.57 10.19
C ILE A 46 12.38 -10.09 9.37
N ASP A 47 13.49 -9.75 10.03
CA ASP A 47 14.72 -9.26 9.40
C ASP A 47 15.73 -10.39 9.13
N ASP A 48 15.45 -11.61 9.58
CA ASP A 48 16.26 -12.78 9.27
C ASP A 48 15.92 -13.31 7.86
N ALA A 49 16.92 -13.24 6.97
CA ALA A 49 16.76 -13.63 5.58
C ALA A 49 16.52 -15.15 5.39
N GLU A 50 17.06 -15.99 6.30
CA GLU A 50 16.96 -17.45 6.18
C GLU A 50 15.58 -17.94 6.58
N SER A 51 15.02 -17.45 7.68
CA SER A 51 13.72 -17.87 8.21
C SER A 51 12.54 -17.07 7.64
N TYR A 52 12.79 -15.93 6.98
CA TYR A 52 11.74 -15.09 6.41
C TYR A 52 10.81 -15.82 5.42
N PRO A 53 11.30 -16.65 4.45
CA PRO A 53 10.42 -17.38 3.53
C PRO A 53 9.44 -18.31 4.25
N GLU A 54 9.92 -19.06 5.24
CA GLU A 54 9.10 -19.94 6.06
C GLU A 54 8.03 -19.15 6.83
N GLY A 55 8.44 -18.06 7.49
CA GLY A 55 7.52 -17.18 8.21
C GLY A 55 6.43 -16.58 7.32
N ILE A 56 6.73 -16.21 6.06
CA ILE A 56 5.75 -15.74 5.08
C ILE A 56 4.77 -16.84 4.68
N GLU A 57 5.25 -18.05 4.44
CA GLU A 57 4.37 -19.17 4.09
C GLU A 57 3.41 -19.50 5.23
N MET A 58 3.92 -19.55 6.46
CA MET A 58 3.09 -19.73 7.66
C MET A 58 2.09 -18.58 7.83
N PHE A 59 2.50 -17.33 7.63
CA PHE A 59 1.63 -16.17 7.70
C PHE A 59 0.47 -16.28 6.70
N LYS A 60 0.74 -16.63 5.45
CA LYS A 60 -0.30 -16.80 4.40
C LYS A 60 -1.32 -17.88 4.78
N LYS A 61 -0.85 -19.03 5.23
CA LYS A 61 -1.72 -20.14 5.66
C LYS A 61 -2.62 -19.74 6.84
N ASN A 62 -2.09 -18.95 7.76
CA ASN A 62 -2.80 -18.61 9.00
C ASN A 62 -3.67 -17.34 8.89
N VAL A 63 -3.37 -16.42 7.96
CA VAL A 63 -4.20 -15.19 7.75
C VAL A 63 -5.65 -15.52 7.44
N ILE A 64 -5.89 -16.59 6.66
CA ILE A 64 -7.24 -17.00 6.23
C ILE A 64 -8.02 -17.64 7.38
N GLY A 65 -7.34 -18.33 8.30
CA GLY A 65 -7.99 -19.12 9.37
C GLY A 65 -8.06 -18.43 10.74
N HIS A 66 -7.30 -17.36 10.98
CA HIS A 66 -7.11 -16.78 12.32
C HIS A 66 -7.19 -15.25 12.36
N PHE A 67 -8.10 -14.67 11.59
CA PHE A 67 -8.27 -13.21 11.51
C PHE A 67 -8.51 -12.57 12.89
N GLU A 68 -9.33 -13.19 13.73
CA GLU A 68 -9.64 -12.70 15.09
C GLU A 68 -8.39 -12.65 16.00
N THR A 69 -7.54 -13.68 15.92
CA THR A 69 -6.28 -13.72 16.68
C THR A 69 -5.33 -12.64 16.23
N MET A 70 -5.26 -12.39 14.92
CA MET A 70 -4.43 -11.32 14.36
C MET A 70 -4.98 -9.93 14.71
N GLU A 71 -6.28 -9.75 14.72
CA GLU A 71 -6.93 -8.49 15.13
C GLU A 71 -6.61 -8.19 16.61
N ALA A 72 -6.75 -9.19 17.49
CA ALA A 72 -6.37 -9.05 18.90
C ALA A 72 -4.88 -8.71 19.07
N GLY A 73 -4.01 -9.40 18.33
CA GLY A 73 -2.57 -9.12 18.33
C GLY A 73 -2.24 -7.71 17.86
N LEU A 74 -2.90 -7.22 16.80
CA LEU A 74 -2.74 -5.86 16.31
C LEU A 74 -3.22 -4.82 17.33
N LYS A 75 -4.39 -5.02 17.94
CA LYS A 75 -4.93 -4.12 18.98
C LYS A 75 -4.00 -3.98 20.18
N ASN A 76 -3.34 -5.06 20.57
CA ASN A 76 -2.41 -5.09 21.72
C ASN A 76 -0.97 -4.71 21.35
N SER A 77 -0.69 -4.42 20.06
CA SER A 77 0.64 -4.02 19.60
C SER A 77 0.80 -2.50 19.60
N ASP A 78 2.05 -2.05 19.47
CA ASP A 78 2.39 -0.63 19.26
C ASP A 78 2.28 -0.21 17.79
N TYR A 79 1.95 -1.16 16.89
CA TYR A 79 1.80 -0.85 15.47
C TYR A 79 0.54 -0.03 15.21
N ARG A 80 0.69 1.04 14.44
CA ARG A 80 -0.40 1.97 14.08
C ARG A 80 -0.32 2.32 12.61
N VAL A 81 -1.48 2.52 12.02
CA VAL A 81 -1.63 3.11 10.69
C VAL A 81 -2.40 4.41 10.86
N SER A 82 -1.84 5.49 10.36
CA SER A 82 -2.45 6.82 10.41
C SER A 82 -2.79 7.26 8.99
N PHE A 83 -3.99 7.79 8.82
CA PHE A 83 -4.46 8.37 7.57
C PHE A 83 -4.60 9.88 7.73
N SER A 84 -4.11 10.65 6.77
CA SER A 84 -4.27 12.09 6.73
C SER A 84 -4.52 12.61 5.32
N MET A 85 -5.26 13.71 5.24
CA MET A 85 -5.48 14.45 3.99
C MET A 85 -5.19 15.92 4.23
N LYS A 86 -4.40 16.52 3.34
CA LYS A 86 -4.09 17.95 3.37
C LYS A 86 -4.33 18.55 2.00
N ARG A 87 -5.24 19.52 1.93
CA ARG A 87 -5.49 20.35 0.74
C ARG A 87 -4.87 21.71 0.93
N ASP A 88 -4.19 22.21 -0.09
CA ASP A 88 -3.71 23.58 -0.20
C ASP A 88 -3.92 24.11 -1.64
N GLN A 89 -3.36 25.27 -1.93
CA GLN A 89 -3.43 25.90 -3.26
C GLN A 89 -2.78 25.07 -4.39
N ASN A 90 -1.89 24.15 -4.04
CA ASN A 90 -1.17 23.30 -5.00
C ASN A 90 -1.87 21.97 -5.26
N GLY A 91 -2.93 21.65 -4.51
CA GLY A 91 -3.68 20.39 -4.67
C GLY A 91 -3.95 19.65 -3.36
N LEU A 92 -4.14 18.35 -3.45
CA LEU A 92 -4.43 17.46 -2.32
C LEU A 92 -3.31 16.45 -2.13
N VAL A 93 -2.87 16.28 -0.90
CA VAL A 93 -1.99 15.20 -0.47
C VAL A 93 -2.80 14.26 0.41
N ILE A 94 -2.82 12.99 0.06
CA ILE A 94 -3.32 11.89 0.88
C ILE A 94 -2.11 11.11 1.36
N GLN A 95 -2.00 10.90 2.67
CA GLN A 95 -0.91 10.15 3.27
C GLN A 95 -1.45 9.03 4.15
N VAL A 96 -0.92 7.84 3.95
CA VAL A 96 -1.02 6.72 4.88
C VAL A 96 0.37 6.50 5.48
N LEU A 97 0.47 6.66 6.79
CA LEU A 97 1.70 6.45 7.54
C LEU A 97 1.56 5.17 8.36
N ASN A 98 2.51 4.28 8.20
CA ASN A 98 2.67 3.08 8.99
C ASN A 98 3.90 3.25 9.88
N ASN A 99 3.76 3.15 11.20
CA ASN A 99 4.86 3.28 12.17
C ASN A 99 5.78 2.05 12.20
N SER A 100 5.85 1.30 11.13
CA SER A 100 6.81 0.24 10.91
C SER A 100 7.60 0.48 9.63
N ILE A 101 8.89 0.14 9.66
CA ILE A 101 9.79 0.31 8.52
C ILE A 101 9.56 -0.83 7.53
N ILE A 102 9.38 -0.50 6.26
CA ILE A 102 9.36 -1.49 5.19
C ILE A 102 10.76 -2.05 4.97
N ARG A 103 10.89 -3.34 4.76
CA ARG A 103 12.16 -3.96 4.42
C ARG A 103 12.63 -3.53 3.01
N PRO A 104 13.96 -3.40 2.79
CA PRO A 104 14.48 -3.05 1.47
C PRO A 104 13.99 -3.99 0.36
N GLU A 105 13.91 -5.31 0.64
CA GLU A 105 13.48 -6.32 -0.31
C GLU A 105 11.98 -6.20 -0.63
N GLU A 106 11.16 -5.85 0.36
CA GLU A 106 9.73 -5.57 0.17
C GLU A 106 9.53 -4.32 -0.69
N MET A 107 10.32 -3.27 -0.42
CA MET A 107 10.29 -2.03 -1.20
C MET A 107 10.70 -2.28 -2.65
N ALA A 108 11.78 -3.03 -2.87
CA ALA A 108 12.23 -3.38 -4.22
C ALA A 108 11.17 -4.17 -5.00
N ARG A 109 10.50 -5.14 -4.36
CA ARG A 109 9.40 -5.90 -4.98
C ARG A 109 8.22 -5.00 -5.35
N ILE A 110 7.84 -4.08 -4.47
CA ILE A 110 6.76 -3.11 -4.73
C ILE A 110 7.12 -2.23 -5.92
N SER A 111 8.34 -1.68 -5.95
CA SER A 111 8.82 -0.83 -7.05
C SER A 111 8.82 -1.57 -8.38
N MET A 112 9.28 -2.82 -8.40
CA MET A 112 9.27 -3.66 -9.59
C MET A 112 7.84 -3.96 -10.09
N ARG A 113 6.91 -4.22 -9.17
CA ARG A 113 5.50 -4.44 -9.52
C ARG A 113 4.81 -3.18 -10.02
N MET A 114 5.11 -2.03 -9.44
CA MET A 114 4.61 -0.75 -9.93
C MET A 114 5.10 -0.48 -11.36
N GLU A 115 6.39 -0.73 -11.62
CA GLU A 115 6.96 -0.55 -12.97
C GLU A 115 6.32 -1.50 -13.98
N LYS A 116 6.18 -2.78 -13.65
CA LYS A 116 5.53 -3.77 -14.49
C LYS A 116 4.07 -3.40 -14.79
N ALA A 117 3.34 -2.92 -13.76
CA ALA A 117 1.94 -2.52 -13.88
C ALA A 117 1.73 -1.34 -14.84
N ARG A 118 2.75 -0.51 -15.12
CA ARG A 118 2.66 0.57 -16.10
C ARG A 118 2.46 0.05 -17.52
N HIS A 119 2.90 -1.17 -17.81
CA HIS A 119 2.86 -1.79 -19.14
C HIS A 119 1.55 -2.55 -19.41
N TYR A 120 0.82 -2.97 -18.37
CA TYR A 120 -0.46 -3.64 -18.56
C TYR A 120 -1.52 -2.70 -19.16
N GLU A 121 -2.31 -3.22 -20.09
CA GLU A 121 -3.42 -2.50 -20.70
C GLU A 121 -4.64 -2.49 -19.77
N ASP A 122 -4.93 -3.62 -19.14
CA ASP A 122 -6.05 -3.78 -18.24
C ASP A 122 -5.74 -4.72 -17.05
N PHE A 123 -6.75 -4.90 -16.19
CA PHE A 123 -6.62 -5.74 -15.01
C PHE A 123 -6.63 -7.24 -15.33
N THR A 124 -7.24 -7.65 -16.44
CA THR A 124 -7.31 -9.07 -16.83
C THR A 124 -5.93 -9.58 -17.19
N GLU A 125 -5.21 -8.83 -18.03
CA GLU A 125 -3.82 -9.13 -18.38
C GLU A 125 -2.93 -9.22 -17.14
N ALA A 126 -3.05 -8.24 -16.25
CA ALA A 126 -2.31 -8.23 -15.00
C ALA A 126 -2.64 -9.42 -14.10
N TYR A 127 -3.90 -9.82 -14.03
CA TYR A 127 -4.37 -10.92 -13.19
C TYR A 127 -3.81 -12.26 -13.68
N GLU A 128 -3.86 -12.53 -14.99
CA GLU A 128 -3.36 -13.76 -15.56
C GLU A 128 -1.85 -13.96 -15.29
N GLU A 129 -1.07 -12.88 -15.36
CA GLU A 129 0.36 -12.95 -15.10
C GLU A 129 0.72 -13.05 -13.62
N ILE A 130 -0.06 -12.41 -12.72
CA ILE A 130 0.22 -12.37 -11.28
C ILE A 130 -0.36 -13.58 -10.56
N TYR A 131 -1.38 -14.22 -11.12
CA TYR A 131 -2.04 -15.37 -10.48
C TYR A 131 -1.08 -16.53 -10.23
N ASP A 132 -0.09 -16.72 -11.10
CA ASP A 132 0.96 -17.72 -10.95
C ASP A 132 2.03 -17.34 -9.91
N ASP A 133 2.06 -16.05 -9.48
CA ASP A 133 3.04 -15.58 -8.51
C ASP A 133 2.51 -15.81 -7.08
N THR A 134 3.09 -16.75 -6.39
CA THR A 134 2.65 -17.36 -5.12
C THR A 134 2.36 -16.39 -3.96
N GLU A 135 2.57 -15.10 -4.13
CA GLU A 135 2.46 -14.15 -3.03
C GLU A 135 1.13 -13.39 -2.91
N GLY A 136 0.20 -13.46 -3.86
CA GLY A 136 -1.14 -12.81 -3.75
C GLY A 136 -1.16 -11.31 -3.39
N ALA A 137 -0.01 -10.79 -2.97
CA ALA A 137 0.18 -9.46 -2.37
C ALA A 137 0.43 -8.36 -3.41
N GLY A 138 0.38 -8.65 -4.71
CA GLY A 138 0.71 -7.69 -5.75
C GLY A 138 -0.49 -7.03 -6.43
N LEU A 139 -1.64 -7.70 -6.40
CA LEU A 139 -2.83 -7.25 -7.13
C LEU A 139 -3.32 -5.86 -6.70
N GLY A 140 -3.29 -5.52 -5.41
CA GLY A 140 -3.72 -4.20 -4.93
C GLY A 140 -2.83 -3.07 -5.42
N ILE A 141 -1.51 -3.31 -5.56
CA ILE A 141 -0.55 -2.33 -6.10
C ILE A 141 -0.80 -2.14 -7.60
N VAL A 142 -0.96 -3.25 -8.33
CA VAL A 142 -1.27 -3.24 -9.76
C VAL A 142 -2.60 -2.54 -10.03
N LEU A 143 -3.64 -2.88 -9.27
CA LEU A 143 -4.93 -2.19 -9.34
C LEU A 143 -4.79 -0.68 -9.12
N THR A 144 -4.00 -0.27 -8.11
CA THR A 144 -3.74 1.15 -7.84
C THR A 144 -3.10 1.83 -9.06
N VAL A 145 -2.06 1.22 -9.66
CA VAL A 145 -1.37 1.77 -10.84
C VAL A 145 -2.32 1.88 -12.03
N LEU A 146 -3.10 0.84 -12.32
CA LEU A 146 -4.07 0.85 -13.42
C LEU A 146 -5.18 1.88 -13.21
N LEU A 147 -5.71 2.00 -11.99
CA LEU A 147 -6.71 3.01 -11.67
C LEU A 147 -6.19 4.43 -11.87
N LEU A 148 -4.95 4.71 -11.47
CA LEU A 148 -4.31 6.01 -11.70
C LEU A 148 -4.14 6.27 -13.20
N LYS A 149 -3.57 5.32 -13.94
CA LYS A 149 -3.38 5.39 -15.38
C LYS A 149 -4.70 5.66 -16.12
N ASN A 150 -5.76 4.88 -15.83
CA ASN A 150 -7.06 5.02 -16.45
C ASN A 150 -7.78 6.32 -16.08
N SER A 151 -7.40 6.94 -14.96
CA SER A 151 -7.92 8.23 -14.50
C SER A 151 -7.13 9.42 -15.07
N GLY A 152 -6.12 9.19 -15.92
CA GLY A 152 -5.24 10.24 -16.43
C GLY A 152 -4.32 10.84 -15.37
N ILE A 153 -4.12 10.17 -14.24
CA ILE A 153 -3.25 10.59 -13.16
C ILE A 153 -1.91 9.87 -13.32
N GLY A 154 -0.83 10.64 -13.41
CA GLY A 154 0.50 10.04 -13.52
C GLY A 154 0.82 9.13 -12.34
N VAL A 155 1.38 7.96 -12.62
CA VAL A 155 1.73 6.97 -11.60
C VAL A 155 2.78 7.50 -10.60
N GLU A 156 3.57 8.48 -11.00
CA GLU A 156 4.53 9.20 -10.15
C GLU A 156 3.87 9.96 -8.99
N ASN A 157 2.54 10.18 -9.07
CA ASN A 157 1.76 10.75 -7.98
C ASN A 157 1.47 9.76 -6.84
N TYR A 158 1.73 8.47 -7.06
CA TYR A 158 1.71 7.44 -6.03
C TYR A 158 3.14 7.11 -5.62
N ARG A 159 3.47 7.38 -4.36
CA ARG A 159 4.83 7.21 -3.84
C ARG A 159 4.83 6.44 -2.53
N MET A 160 5.77 5.55 -2.39
CA MET A 160 6.09 4.92 -1.12
C MET A 160 7.49 5.37 -0.67
N ILE A 161 7.59 5.80 0.56
CA ILE A 161 8.81 6.35 1.15
C ILE A 161 9.15 5.52 2.39
N ARG A 162 10.37 5.00 2.42
CA ARG A 162 10.94 4.35 3.61
C ARG A 162 11.61 5.44 4.46
N GLY A 163 11.00 5.73 5.61
CA GLY A 163 11.59 6.61 6.62
C GLY A 163 12.55 5.88 7.55
N GLU A 164 13.08 6.58 8.54
CA GLU A 164 13.96 5.99 9.58
C GLU A 164 13.20 5.08 10.54
N LYS A 165 11.95 5.39 10.84
CA LYS A 165 11.11 4.66 11.82
C LYS A 165 9.71 4.32 11.28
N ASP A 166 9.41 4.71 10.05
CA ASP A 166 8.09 4.59 9.46
C ASP A 166 8.15 4.23 7.97
N THR A 167 6.98 3.93 7.42
CA THR A 167 6.75 3.83 5.98
C THR A 167 5.58 4.75 5.63
N ARG A 168 5.76 5.60 4.64
CA ARG A 168 4.75 6.55 4.17
C ARG A 168 4.33 6.22 2.76
N THR A 169 3.03 6.14 2.54
CA THR A 169 2.47 6.06 1.20
C THR A 169 1.74 7.36 0.92
N LEU A 170 2.10 8.02 -0.17
CA LEU A 170 1.56 9.30 -0.61
C LEU A 170 0.78 9.13 -1.90
N LEU A 171 -0.37 9.79 -1.99
CA LEU A 171 -1.10 10.02 -3.22
C LEU A 171 -1.30 11.52 -3.40
N LEU A 172 -0.83 12.05 -4.52
CA LEU A 172 -0.81 13.47 -4.83
C LEU A 172 -1.81 13.77 -5.94
N LEU A 173 -2.64 14.81 -5.77
CA LEU A 173 -3.66 15.20 -6.72
C LEU A 173 -3.56 16.70 -7.02
N GLY A 174 -3.58 17.04 -8.31
CA GLY A 174 -3.53 18.44 -8.76
C GLY A 174 -2.18 19.12 -8.50
N ARG A 175 -1.19 18.41 -7.98
CA ARG A 175 0.16 18.92 -7.75
C ARG A 175 1.09 18.59 -8.91
N ARG A 176 1.95 19.55 -9.26
CA ARG A 176 3.21 19.20 -9.91
C ARG A 176 4.06 18.49 -8.86
N VAL A 177 4.50 17.29 -9.19
CA VAL A 177 5.35 16.49 -8.30
C VAL A 177 6.64 17.26 -8.04
N PRO A 178 6.96 17.67 -6.79
CA PRO A 178 8.26 18.27 -6.51
C PRO A 178 9.34 17.21 -6.74
N GLU A 179 10.47 17.59 -7.33
CA GLU A 179 11.59 16.67 -7.58
C GLU A 179 12.21 16.14 -6.29
N GLN A 180 12.02 16.84 -5.17
CA GLN A 180 12.50 16.43 -3.85
C GLN A 180 11.42 16.68 -2.79
N PHE A 181 11.04 15.62 -2.05
CA PHE A 181 10.38 15.76 -0.76
C PHE A 181 11.46 15.65 0.33
N PRO A 182 11.47 16.57 1.32
CA PRO A 182 12.36 16.46 2.47
C PRO A 182 12.07 15.23 3.32
#